data_eb401bf535cdda887d6e733b6c48c3d4
#
_entry.id   eb401bf535cdda887d6e733b6c48c3d4
#
_cell.length_a   1.000
_cell.length_b   1.000
_cell.length_c   1.000
_cell.angle_alpha   90.00
_cell.angle_beta   90.00
_cell.angle_gamma   90.00
#
_symmetry.space_group_name_H-M   'P 1'
#
loop_
_entity.id
_entity.type
_entity.pdbx_description
1 polymer ?
#
loop_
_entity_poly.entity_id
_entity_poly.type
_entity_poly.pdbx_seq_one_letter_code
_entity_poly.pdbx_strand_id
1 'polypeptide(L)'
;QIDLATDKVLSFQEKPDGDRNWVNAGYFVCEPEVFDYIKDGDSTIFERQPLESISKDGKMHAFRHTGFWKPMDTLRDNTELNDMWDNGKAPWKVW
;
A
#
# COMPACT_ATOMS: atom_id res chain seq x y z
N GLN A 1 -2.58 -9.13 -6.69
CA GLN A 1 -2.49 -10.55 -6.29
C GLN A 1 -1.14 -10.85 -5.66
N ILE A 2 -1.15 -11.63 -4.62
CA ILE A 2 0.04 -12.01 -3.86
C ILE A 2 0.13 -13.53 -3.82
N ASP A 3 1.33 -14.07 -4.08
CA ASP A 3 1.61 -15.47 -3.82
C ASP A 3 1.78 -15.66 -2.31
N LEU A 4 0.82 -16.32 -1.68
CA LEU A 4 0.78 -16.45 -0.22
C LEU A 4 1.92 -17.30 0.35
N ALA A 5 2.58 -18.11 -0.49
CA ALA A 5 3.69 -18.93 -0.05
C ALA A 5 5.01 -18.14 0.02
N THR A 6 5.20 -17.17 -0.87
CA THR A 6 6.45 -16.42 -1.00
C THR A 6 6.33 -14.93 -0.73
N ASP A 7 5.12 -14.43 -0.53
CA ASP A 7 4.79 -13.01 -0.41
C ASP A 7 5.14 -12.19 -1.67
N LYS A 8 5.41 -12.87 -2.78
CA LYS A 8 5.71 -12.21 -4.04
C LYS A 8 4.44 -11.63 -4.65
N VAL A 9 4.52 -10.38 -5.08
CA VAL A 9 3.40 -9.73 -5.75
C VAL A 9 3.35 -10.21 -7.19
N LEU A 10 2.27 -10.91 -7.54
CA LEU A 10 2.09 -11.50 -8.87
C LEU A 10 1.59 -10.46 -9.87
N SER A 11 0.74 -9.55 -9.43
CA SER A 11 0.28 -8.42 -10.22
C SER A 11 -0.04 -7.25 -9.31
N PHE A 12 0.25 -6.05 -9.79
CA PHE A 12 -0.04 -4.81 -9.08
C PHE A 12 -0.96 -3.95 -9.94
N GLN A 13 -2.06 -3.50 -9.35
CA GLN A 13 -2.97 -2.53 -9.96
C GLN A 13 -3.41 -1.53 -8.91
N GLU A 14 -3.34 -0.26 -9.25
CA GLU A 14 -3.93 0.79 -8.44
C GLU A 14 -5.45 0.68 -8.52
N LYS A 15 -6.13 0.68 -7.39
CA LYS A 15 -7.59 0.54 -7.29
C LYS A 15 -8.12 -0.74 -7.93
N PRO A 16 -7.77 -1.91 -7.39
CA PRO A 16 -8.35 -3.16 -7.87
C PRO A 16 -9.84 -3.19 -7.57
N ASP A 17 -10.61 -3.75 -8.50
CA ASP A 17 -12.06 -3.87 -8.35
C ASP A 17 -12.47 -5.01 -7.42
N GLY A 18 -11.54 -5.81 -6.95
CA GLY A 18 -11.81 -6.97 -6.14
C GLY A 18 -11.73 -6.67 -4.66
N ASP A 19 -12.81 -6.89 -3.94
CA ASP A 19 -12.88 -6.63 -2.51
C ASP A 19 -12.07 -7.59 -1.68
N ARG A 20 -11.61 -8.68 -2.26
CA ARG A 20 -10.93 -9.76 -1.55
C ARG A 20 -9.43 -9.77 -1.74
N ASN A 21 -8.93 -8.86 -2.54
CA ASN A 21 -7.50 -8.72 -2.78
C ASN A 21 -6.86 -7.85 -1.72
N TRP A 22 -5.57 -8.07 -1.51
CA TRP A 22 -4.77 -7.20 -0.66
C TRP A 22 -4.66 -5.82 -1.31
N VAL A 23 -4.71 -4.77 -0.50
CA VAL A 23 -4.60 -3.41 -0.98
C VAL A 23 -3.29 -2.78 -0.53
N ASN A 24 -2.79 -1.86 -1.35
CA ASN A 24 -1.59 -1.11 -1.05
C ASN A 24 -1.85 -0.13 0.09
N ALA A 25 -1.10 -0.26 1.18
CA ALA A 25 -1.21 0.63 2.34
C ALA A 25 -0.30 1.87 2.24
N GLY A 26 0.47 2.01 1.17
CA GLY A 26 1.25 3.21 0.91
C GLY A 26 2.66 3.24 1.47
N TYR A 27 3.12 2.17 2.10
CA TYR A 27 4.47 2.10 2.68
C TYR A 27 5.36 1.19 1.85
N PHE A 28 6.56 1.67 1.51
CA PHE A 28 7.50 0.96 0.67
C PHE A 28 8.91 0.98 1.25
N VAL A 29 9.58 -0.17 1.19
CA VAL A 29 11.02 -0.27 1.40
C VAL A 29 11.62 -0.70 0.07
N CYS A 30 12.52 0.10 -0.48
CA CYS A 30 13.00 -0.07 -1.84
C CYS A 30 14.52 -0.17 -1.88
N GLU A 31 15.02 -1.03 -2.79
CA GLU A 31 16.43 -1.01 -3.18
C GLU A 31 16.70 0.20 -4.08
N PRO A 32 17.97 0.67 -4.17
CA PRO A 32 18.28 1.82 -5.03
C PRO A 32 17.89 1.65 -6.49
N GLU A 33 17.84 0.41 -6.98
CA GLU A 33 17.45 0.11 -8.35
C GLU A 33 16.03 0.55 -8.70
N VAL A 34 15.21 0.92 -7.70
CA VAL A 34 13.88 1.44 -7.94
C VAL A 34 13.91 2.68 -8.83
N PHE A 35 14.96 3.47 -8.76
CA PHE A 35 15.10 4.66 -9.61
C PHE A 35 15.15 4.34 -11.10
N ASP A 36 15.59 3.13 -11.48
CA ASP A 36 15.61 2.71 -12.87
C ASP A 36 14.21 2.57 -13.47
N TYR A 37 13.19 2.46 -12.63
CA TYR A 37 11.80 2.36 -13.04
C TYR A 37 11.10 3.72 -13.11
N ILE A 38 11.73 4.78 -12.63
CA ILE A 38 11.17 6.13 -12.67
C ILE A 38 11.77 6.84 -13.88
N LYS A 39 11.05 6.76 -15.02
CA LYS A 39 11.61 7.18 -16.31
C LYS A 39 11.13 8.55 -16.77
N ASP A 40 9.99 9.02 -16.27
CA ASP A 40 9.35 10.24 -16.73
C ASP A 40 9.57 11.41 -15.75
N GLY A 41 10.54 11.30 -14.86
CA GLY A 41 10.86 12.35 -13.88
C GLY A 41 9.65 12.71 -13.03
N ASP A 42 9.39 13.99 -12.90
CA ASP A 42 8.31 14.51 -12.05
C ASP A 42 6.91 14.15 -12.56
N SER A 43 6.78 13.73 -13.81
CA SER A 43 5.52 13.26 -14.36
C SER A 43 5.17 11.84 -13.99
N THR A 44 6.09 11.13 -13.36
CA THR A 44 5.91 9.73 -13.01
C THR A 44 4.97 9.60 -11.82
N ILE A 45 3.95 8.76 -11.97
CA ILE A 45 3.10 8.33 -10.86
C ILE A 45 3.63 6.98 -10.39
N PHE A 46 4.26 6.96 -9.22
CA PHE A 46 4.98 5.80 -8.72
C PHE A 46 4.14 4.54 -8.67
N GLU A 47 2.88 4.67 -8.27
CA GLU A 47 1.97 3.54 -8.08
C GLU A 47 1.34 3.02 -9.38
N ARG A 48 1.76 3.54 -10.51
CA ARG A 48 1.33 3.07 -11.82
C ARG A 48 2.46 2.31 -12.51
N GLN A 49 3.05 2.91 -13.54
CA GLN A 49 4.04 2.21 -14.37
C GLN A 49 5.24 1.68 -13.57
N PRO A 50 5.87 2.42 -12.64
CA PRO A 50 7.00 1.87 -11.89
C PRO A 50 6.64 0.61 -11.11
N LEU A 51 5.61 0.63 -10.30
CA LEU A 51 5.22 -0.53 -9.49
C LEU A 51 4.72 -1.69 -10.36
N GLU A 52 3.99 -1.39 -11.42
CA GLU A 52 3.53 -2.43 -12.36
C GLU A 52 4.71 -3.13 -13.01
N SER A 53 5.72 -2.38 -13.43
CA SER A 53 6.93 -2.94 -14.07
C SER A 53 7.76 -3.76 -13.10
N ILE A 54 7.93 -3.28 -11.87
CA ILE A 54 8.65 -4.02 -10.83
C ILE A 54 7.95 -5.34 -10.54
N SER A 55 6.63 -5.33 -10.48
CA SER A 55 5.84 -6.54 -10.28
C SER A 55 6.02 -7.53 -11.43
N LYS A 56 5.97 -7.04 -12.67
CA LYS A 56 6.20 -7.89 -13.85
C LYS A 56 7.58 -8.52 -13.86
N ASP A 57 8.59 -7.81 -13.39
CA ASP A 57 9.95 -8.30 -13.30
C ASP A 57 10.15 -9.28 -12.14
N GLY A 58 9.12 -9.53 -11.35
CA GLY A 58 9.17 -10.46 -10.26
C GLY A 58 9.98 -9.98 -9.06
N LYS A 59 10.14 -8.67 -8.91
CA LYS A 59 10.98 -8.06 -7.88
C LYS A 59 10.20 -7.41 -6.76
N MET A 60 8.88 -7.58 -6.72
CA MET A 60 8.02 -6.99 -5.69
C MET A 60 7.55 -8.05 -4.71
N HIS A 61 7.75 -7.77 -3.43
CA HIS A 61 7.23 -8.59 -2.34
C HIS A 61 6.35 -7.73 -1.44
N ALA A 62 5.46 -8.36 -0.73
CA ALA A 62 4.53 -7.66 0.15
C ALA A 62 4.69 -8.14 1.58
N PHE A 63 4.62 -7.19 2.52
CA PHE A 63 4.38 -7.51 3.92
C PHE A 63 2.87 -7.47 4.15
N ARG A 64 2.29 -8.60 4.54
CA ARG A 64 0.85 -8.70 4.74
C ARG A 64 0.49 -8.23 6.15
N HIS A 65 0.01 -7.00 6.22
CA HIS A 65 -0.44 -6.42 7.49
C HIS A 65 -1.87 -6.88 7.77
N THR A 66 -2.08 -7.54 8.89
CA THR A 66 -3.40 -8.06 9.29
C THR A 66 -3.99 -7.31 10.48
N GLY A 67 -3.26 -6.38 11.06
CA GLY A 67 -3.73 -5.55 12.15
C GLY A 67 -4.59 -4.39 11.68
N PHE A 68 -4.82 -3.45 12.58
CA PHE A 68 -5.62 -2.27 12.26
C PHE A 68 -4.94 -1.42 11.18
N TRP A 69 -5.73 -1.04 10.19
CA TRP A 69 -5.32 -0.08 9.16
C TRP A 69 -6.56 0.68 8.69
N LYS A 70 -6.45 2.00 8.63
CA LYS A 70 -7.54 2.85 8.15
C LYS A 70 -6.96 4.09 7.48
N PRO A 71 -7.26 4.32 6.20
CA PRO A 71 -6.87 5.57 5.54
C PRO A 71 -7.74 6.73 6.00
N MET A 72 -7.23 7.94 5.84
CA MET A 72 -8.00 9.16 6.09
C MET A 72 -8.10 9.95 4.78
N ASP A 73 -9.08 9.60 3.97
CA ASP A 73 -9.26 10.21 2.65
C ASP A 73 -10.48 11.13 2.60
N THR A 74 -11.38 11.03 3.58
CA THR A 74 -12.62 11.79 3.61
C THR A 74 -12.80 12.47 4.97
N LEU A 75 -13.69 13.45 5.03
CA LEU A 75 -14.07 14.08 6.30
C LEU A 75 -14.64 13.06 7.27
N ARG A 76 -15.41 12.09 6.78
CA ARG A 76 -15.95 11.02 7.60
C ARG A 76 -14.84 10.18 8.23
N ASP A 77 -13.80 9.85 7.48
CA ASP A 77 -12.65 9.12 8.02
C ASP A 77 -11.97 9.93 9.12
N ASN A 78 -11.79 11.24 8.91
CA ASN A 78 -11.21 12.12 9.90
C ASN A 78 -12.02 12.12 11.19
N THR A 79 -13.34 12.24 11.08
CA THR A 79 -14.24 12.24 12.23
C THR A 79 -14.16 10.92 12.99
N GLU A 80 -14.19 9.80 12.27
CA GLU A 80 -14.12 8.47 12.89
C GLU A 80 -12.81 8.24 13.64
N LEU A 81 -11.68 8.67 13.04
CA LEU A 81 -10.38 8.53 13.70
C LEU A 81 -10.27 9.41 14.95
N ASN A 82 -10.76 10.63 14.88
CA ASN A 82 -10.80 11.51 16.07
C ASN A 82 -11.68 10.94 17.17
N ASP A 83 -12.82 10.38 16.82
CA ASP A 83 -13.71 9.75 17.80
C ASP A 83 -13.04 8.57 18.50
N MET A 84 -12.28 7.76 17.74
CA MET A 84 -11.51 6.66 18.34
C MET A 84 -10.49 7.17 19.35
N TRP A 85 -9.78 8.25 19.00
CA TRP A 85 -8.81 8.85 19.89
C TRP A 85 -9.47 9.42 21.16
N ASP A 86 -10.53 10.18 20.99
CA ASP A 86 -11.22 10.84 22.10
C ASP A 86 -11.86 9.85 23.07
N ASN A 87 -12.30 8.70 22.56
CA ASN A 87 -12.93 7.65 23.37
C ASN A 87 -11.91 6.66 23.96
N GLY A 88 -10.62 6.89 23.79
CA GLY A 88 -9.59 6.02 24.30
C GLY A 88 -9.51 4.65 23.62
N LYS A 89 -10.03 4.57 22.39
CA LYS A 89 -10.10 3.32 21.61
C LYS A 89 -9.24 3.34 20.35
N ALA A 90 -8.19 4.17 20.33
CA ALA A 90 -7.30 4.30 19.19
C ALA A 90 -6.34 3.08 19.11
N PRO A 91 -6.54 2.15 18.17
CA PRO A 91 -5.70 0.94 18.11
C PRO A 91 -4.23 1.22 17.77
N TRP A 92 -3.96 2.39 17.17
CA TRP A 92 -2.58 2.78 16.83
C TRP A 92 -1.79 3.30 18.03
N LYS A 93 -2.45 3.64 19.11
CA LYS A 93 -1.79 4.16 20.31
C LYS A 93 -1.27 3.00 21.13
N VAL A 94 0.04 2.82 21.13
CA VAL A 94 0.70 1.71 21.83
C VAL A 94 1.53 2.15 23.04
N TRP A 95 1.41 3.43 23.39
CA TRP A 95 2.17 4.02 24.52
C TRP A 95 1.29 4.48 25.68
#